data_593c60d56fc2bf6236010cae67f820e0
#
_entry.id   593c60d56fc2bf6236010cae67f820e0
#
_cell.length_a   1.000
_cell.length_b   1.000
_cell.length_c   1.000
_cell.angle_alpha   90.00
_cell.angle_beta   90.00
_cell.angle_gamma   90.00
#
_symmetry.space_group_name_H-M   'P 1'
#
loop_
_entity.id
_entity.type
_entity.pdbx_description
1 polymer ?
#
loop_
_entity_poly.entity_id
_entity_poly.type
_entity_poly.pdbx_seq_one_letter_code
_entity_poly.pdbx_strand_id
1 'polypeptide(L)'
;MIVKLIEVEPRKEAQTLGAPPEYSLREVFVNPDQVVCLRADETVKQHLREGRMPDLDQGQSFTRIHMNRGNSGLDVVVVGAPAAVEEKIFKTQSRLLKG
;
A
#
# COMPACT_ATOMS: atom_id res chain seq x y z
N MET A 1 15.70 9.42 3.25
CA MET A 1 14.56 9.41 4.19
C MET A 1 13.65 8.23 3.90
N ILE A 2 13.15 7.61 4.96
CA ILE A 2 12.31 6.43 4.87
C ILE A 2 10.98 6.73 5.55
N VAL A 3 9.88 6.38 4.89
CA VAL A 3 8.53 6.57 5.42
C VAL A 3 7.90 5.20 5.71
N LYS A 4 7.35 5.04 6.90
CA LYS A 4 6.69 3.80 7.28
C LYS A 4 5.22 3.83 6.86
N LEU A 5 4.81 2.78 6.15
CA LEU A 5 3.44 2.58 5.72
C LEU A 5 3.00 1.17 6.10
N ILE A 6 1.73 0.88 5.97
CA ILE A 6 1.20 -0.47 6.23
C ILE A 6 0.89 -1.11 4.88
N GLU A 7 1.64 -2.16 4.58
CA GLU A 7 1.47 -2.92 3.34
C GLU A 7 0.38 -3.96 3.49
N VAL A 8 -0.41 -4.14 2.43
CA VAL A 8 -1.41 -5.20 2.32
C VAL A 8 -0.86 -6.24 1.36
N GLU A 9 -0.69 -7.46 1.84
CA GLU A 9 -0.08 -8.52 1.05
C GLU A 9 -0.95 -9.77 1.04
N PRO A 10 -1.19 -10.39 -0.14
CA PRO A 10 -1.91 -11.66 -0.19
C PRO A 10 -1.13 -12.75 0.53
N ARG A 11 -1.81 -13.55 1.34
CA ARG A 11 -1.22 -14.70 2.00
C ARG A 11 -1.14 -15.86 1.03
N LYS A 12 0.06 -16.26 0.68
CA LYS A 12 0.28 -17.39 -0.24
C LYS A 12 -0.06 -18.74 0.38
N GLU A 13 0.07 -18.83 1.70
CA GLU A 13 -0.09 -20.08 2.43
C GLU A 13 -1.55 -20.55 2.56
N ALA A 14 -2.49 -19.64 2.43
CA ALA A 14 -3.91 -19.93 2.57
C ALA A 14 -4.59 -20.22 1.24
N GLN A 15 -3.86 -20.26 0.14
CA GLN A 15 -4.44 -20.47 -1.18
C GLN A 15 -4.68 -21.95 -1.45
N THR A 16 -5.85 -22.45 -1.04
CA THR A 16 -6.37 -23.69 -1.58
C THR A 16 -7.10 -23.39 -2.87
N LEU A 17 -7.09 -24.35 -3.77
CA LEU A 17 -7.71 -24.19 -5.09
C LEU A 17 -9.17 -23.78 -4.93
N GLY A 18 -9.56 -22.65 -5.53
CA GLY A 18 -10.92 -22.14 -5.46
C GLY A 18 -11.24 -21.29 -4.24
N ALA A 19 -10.33 -21.15 -3.29
CA ALA A 19 -10.55 -20.29 -2.12
C ALA A 19 -10.20 -18.83 -2.45
N PRO A 20 -10.96 -17.85 -1.93
CA PRO A 20 -10.62 -16.45 -2.11
C PRO A 20 -9.30 -16.12 -1.40
N PRO A 21 -8.49 -15.21 -1.94
CA PRO A 21 -7.25 -14.82 -1.29
C PRO A 21 -7.50 -14.14 0.04
N GLU A 22 -6.69 -14.49 1.04
CA GLU A 22 -6.63 -13.78 2.31
C GLU A 22 -5.46 -12.80 2.28
N TYR A 23 -5.55 -11.75 3.09
CA TYR A 23 -4.54 -10.71 3.13
C TYR A 23 -3.96 -10.58 4.53
N SER A 24 -2.68 -10.23 4.59
CA SER A 24 -2.03 -9.87 5.84
C SER A 24 -1.52 -8.44 5.76
N LEU A 25 -1.41 -7.81 6.93
CA LEU A 25 -0.89 -6.46 7.05
C LEU A 25 0.51 -6.53 7.65
N ARG A 26 1.43 -5.73 7.12
CA ARG A 26 2.76 -5.62 7.69
C ARG A 26 3.33 -4.23 7.44
N GLU A 27 4.26 -3.82 8.28
CA GLU A 27 4.95 -2.57 8.08
C GLU A 27 5.85 -2.66 6.85
N VAL A 28 5.89 -1.57 6.08
CA VAL A 28 6.81 -1.43 4.96
C VAL A 28 7.45 -0.05 5.04
N PHE A 29 8.73 0.03 4.75
CA PHE A 29 9.49 1.28 4.76
C PHE A 29 9.80 1.66 3.33
N VAL A 30 9.30 2.81 2.92
CA VAL A 30 9.35 3.27 1.54
C VAL A 30 10.29 4.48 1.42
N ASN A 31 11.18 4.44 0.42
CA ASN A 31 12.01 5.58 0.08
C ASN A 31 11.25 6.46 -0.93
N PRO A 32 10.86 7.69 -0.55
CA PRO A 32 10.10 8.57 -1.44
C PRO A 32 10.78 8.87 -2.77
N ASP A 33 12.10 8.85 -2.80
CA ASP A 33 12.85 9.12 -4.03
C ASP A 33 12.69 8.06 -5.10
N GLN A 34 12.18 6.88 -4.71
CA GLN A 34 11.97 5.77 -5.63
C GLN A 34 10.52 5.63 -6.07
N VAL A 35 9.63 6.50 -5.59
CA VAL A 35 8.22 6.46 -5.96
C VAL A 35 8.03 7.07 -7.34
N VAL A 36 7.44 6.30 -8.24
CA VAL A 36 7.13 6.75 -9.60
C VAL A 36 5.73 7.34 -9.68
N CYS A 37 4.74 6.61 -9.15
CA CYS A 37 3.36 7.12 -9.11
C CYS A 37 2.55 6.39 -8.04
N LEU A 38 1.43 7.01 -7.68
CA LEU A 38 0.46 6.48 -6.73
C LEU A 38 -0.88 6.35 -7.42
N ARG A 39 -1.59 5.25 -7.16
CA ARG A 39 -2.94 5.04 -7.70
C ARG A 39 -3.83 4.40 -6.65
N ALA A 40 -5.12 4.74 -6.68
CA ALA A 40 -6.09 4.02 -5.87
C ALA A 40 -6.13 2.55 -6.31
N ASP A 41 -6.14 1.63 -5.34
CA ASP A 41 -6.26 0.20 -5.64
C ASP A 41 -7.69 -0.25 -5.39
N GLU A 42 -8.42 -0.47 -6.46
CA GLU A 42 -9.82 -0.89 -6.38
C GLU A 42 -9.97 -2.39 -6.15
N THR A 43 -8.99 -3.18 -6.55
CA THR A 43 -9.03 -4.64 -6.38
C THR A 43 -9.02 -5.03 -4.91
N VAL A 44 -8.08 -4.48 -4.15
CA VAL A 44 -7.98 -4.75 -2.72
C VAL A 44 -9.19 -4.17 -1.99
N LYS A 45 -9.67 -3.00 -2.41
CA LYS A 45 -10.87 -2.41 -1.83
C LYS A 45 -12.10 -3.30 -2.05
N GLN A 46 -12.21 -3.91 -3.22
CA GLN A 46 -13.30 -4.85 -3.51
C GLN A 46 -13.22 -6.07 -2.59
N HIS A 47 -12.02 -6.60 -2.35
CA HIS A 47 -11.84 -7.74 -1.44
C HIS A 47 -12.20 -7.36 0.00
N LEU A 48 -11.94 -6.12 0.40
CA LEU A 48 -12.37 -5.63 1.71
C LEU A 48 -13.90 -5.64 1.82
N ARG A 49 -14.60 -5.17 0.79
CA ARG A 49 -16.07 -5.18 0.77
C ARG A 49 -16.63 -6.60 0.82
N GLU A 50 -15.90 -7.56 0.32
CA GLU A 50 -16.28 -8.97 0.34
C GLU A 50 -15.97 -9.65 1.68
N GLY A 51 -15.48 -8.91 2.67
CA GLY A 51 -15.22 -9.42 4.01
C GLY A 51 -13.93 -10.21 4.17
N ARG A 52 -13.00 -10.07 3.24
CA ARG A 52 -11.73 -10.82 3.26
C ARG A 52 -10.67 -10.22 4.18
N MET A 53 -10.97 -9.09 4.82
CA MET A 53 -10.08 -8.41 5.75
C MET A 53 -10.89 -7.96 6.97
N PRO A 54 -11.26 -8.90 7.85
CA PRO A 54 -12.17 -8.57 8.96
C PRO A 54 -11.58 -7.60 9.97
N ASP A 55 -10.26 -7.48 10.01
CA ASP A 55 -9.57 -6.57 10.94
C ASP A 55 -9.54 -5.12 10.49
N LEU A 56 -10.02 -4.84 9.28
CA LEU A 56 -10.03 -3.48 8.74
C LEU A 56 -11.44 -2.92 8.66
N ASP A 57 -11.53 -1.59 8.83
CA ASP A 57 -12.75 -0.83 8.64
C ASP A 57 -13.19 -0.96 7.17
N GLN A 58 -14.49 -1.17 6.95
CA GLN A 58 -15.06 -1.29 5.60
C GLN A 58 -14.89 -0.01 4.77
N GLY A 59 -14.71 1.13 5.42
CA GLY A 59 -14.47 2.39 4.73
C GLY A 59 -13.03 2.61 4.30
N GLN A 60 -12.13 1.68 4.63
CA GLN A 60 -10.71 1.85 4.34
C GLN A 60 -10.45 1.86 2.84
N SER A 61 -9.56 2.74 2.40
CA SER A 61 -9.08 2.80 1.02
C SER A 61 -7.65 2.30 0.94
N PHE A 62 -7.19 2.02 -0.28
CA PHE A 62 -5.87 1.45 -0.51
C PHE A 62 -5.20 2.17 -1.68
N THR A 63 -3.88 2.23 -1.64
CA THR A 63 -3.08 2.87 -2.67
C THR A 63 -2.03 1.89 -3.17
N ARG A 64 -1.91 1.79 -4.48
CA ARG A 64 -0.82 1.06 -5.13
C ARG A 64 0.30 2.06 -5.43
N ILE A 65 1.46 1.77 -4.90
CA ILE A 65 2.67 2.59 -5.10
C ILE A 65 3.53 1.87 -6.13
N HIS A 66 3.78 2.55 -7.25
CA HIS A 66 4.75 2.06 -8.23
C HIS A 66 6.10 2.64 -7.90
N MET A 67 7.07 1.77 -7.69
CA MET A 67 8.42 2.16 -7.30
C MET A 67 9.42 1.69 -8.34
N ASN A 68 10.51 2.43 -8.47
CA ASN A 68 11.61 2.07 -9.34
C ASN A 68 12.78 1.60 -8.48
N ARG A 69 13.25 0.40 -8.75
CA ARG A 69 14.38 -0.19 -8.05
C ARG A 69 15.42 -0.62 -9.08
N GLY A 70 16.27 0.32 -9.46
CA GLY A 70 17.25 0.06 -10.51
C GLY A 70 16.56 -0.20 -11.85
N ASN A 71 16.75 -1.39 -12.41
CA ASN A 71 16.18 -1.76 -13.71
C ASN A 71 14.82 -2.45 -13.60
N SER A 72 14.29 -2.61 -12.41
CA SER A 72 13.02 -3.31 -12.23
C SER A 72 12.02 -2.46 -11.45
N GLY A 73 10.74 -2.56 -11.85
CA GLY A 73 9.65 -1.95 -11.12
C GLY A 73 9.19 -2.82 -9.97
N LEU A 74 8.65 -2.20 -8.94
CA LEU A 74 8.09 -2.88 -7.80
C LEU A 74 6.79 -2.18 -7.41
N ASP A 75 5.72 -2.96 -7.27
CA ASP A 75 4.44 -2.44 -6.81
C ASP A 75 4.18 -2.86 -5.38
N VAL A 76 3.74 -1.91 -4.56
CA VAL A 76 3.37 -2.16 -3.16
C VAL A 76 1.98 -1.59 -2.94
N VAL A 77 1.09 -2.37 -2.34
CA VAL A 77 -0.25 -1.87 -1.97
C VAL A 77 -0.25 -1.57 -0.48
N VAL A 78 -0.66 -0.36 -0.14
CA VAL A 78 -0.66 0.11 1.25
C VAL A 78 -2.04 0.59 1.68
N VAL A 79 -2.25 0.60 2.99
CA VAL A 79 -3.48 1.11 3.61
C VAL A 79 -3.47 2.64 3.53
N GLY A 80 -4.58 3.20 3.07
CA GLY A 80 -4.77 4.65 2.97
C GLY A 80 -5.15 5.07 1.56
N ALA A 81 -5.95 6.14 1.46
CA ALA A 81 -6.28 6.71 0.17
C ALA A 81 -5.05 7.40 -0.44
N PRO A 82 -4.98 7.52 -1.78
CA PRO A 82 -3.82 8.15 -2.41
C PRO A 82 -3.45 9.52 -1.84
N ALA A 83 -4.44 10.36 -1.53
CA ALA A 83 -4.16 11.68 -0.95
C ALA A 83 -3.50 11.59 0.42
N ALA A 84 -3.94 10.64 1.25
CA ALA A 84 -3.36 10.45 2.58
C ALA A 84 -1.95 9.88 2.49
N VAL A 85 -1.71 8.94 1.57
CA VAL A 85 -0.39 8.35 1.35
C VAL A 85 0.56 9.40 0.79
N GLU A 86 0.11 10.19 -0.18
CA GLU A 86 0.88 11.30 -0.74
C GLU A 86 1.31 12.27 0.35
N GLU A 87 0.41 12.62 1.24
CA GLU A 87 0.72 13.53 2.33
C GLU A 87 1.82 12.96 3.24
N LYS A 88 1.73 11.69 3.60
CA LYS A 88 2.76 11.05 4.42
C LYS A 88 4.13 11.05 3.76
N ILE A 89 4.17 10.77 2.47
CA ILE A 89 5.44 10.65 1.74
C ILE A 89 6.04 12.01 1.45
N PHE A 90 5.26 12.93 0.89
CA PHE A 90 5.80 14.18 0.35
C PHE A 90 5.80 15.33 1.36
N LYS A 91 4.90 15.33 2.33
CA LYS A 91 4.90 16.35 3.37
C LYS A 91 6.13 16.23 4.26
N THR A 92 6.55 15.02 4.58
CA THR A 92 7.77 14.78 5.33
C THR A 92 8.99 15.30 4.58
N GLN A 93 9.04 15.04 3.26
CA GLN A 93 10.10 15.54 2.39
C GLN A 93 10.09 17.06 2.29
N SER A 94 8.91 17.66 2.21
CA SER A 94 8.73 19.11 2.16
C SER A 94 9.23 19.80 3.43
N ARG A 95 9.02 19.17 4.59
CA ARG A 95 9.53 19.70 5.86
C ARG A 95 11.05 19.75 5.90
N LEU A 96 11.70 18.77 5.33
CA LEU A 96 13.16 18.74 5.23
C LEU A 96 13.69 19.86 4.34
N LEU A 97 12.99 20.12 3.24
CA LEU A 97 13.39 21.17 2.31
C LEU A 97 13.20 22.57 2.89
N LYS A 98 12.29 22.72 3.82
CA LYS A 98 12.03 24.01 4.49
C LYS A 98 12.87 24.22 5.73
N GLY A 99 13.42 23.18 6.26
CA GLY A 99 14.24 23.22 7.43
C GLY A 99 15.68 23.44 7.13
#